data_f2e9fdb92a46499b3ba34d9f10a5645e
#
_entry.id   f2e9fdb92a46499b3ba34d9f10a5645e
#
_cell.length_a   1.000
_cell.length_b   1.000
_cell.length_c   1.000
_cell.angle_alpha   90.00
_cell.angle_beta   90.00
_cell.angle_gamma   90.00
#
_symmetry.space_group_name_H-M   'P 1'
#
loop_
_entity.id
_entity.type
_entity.pdbx_description
1 polymer ?
#
loop_
_entity_poly.entity_id
_entity_poly.type
_entity_poly.pdbx_seq_one_letter_code
_entity_poly.pdbx_strand_id
1 'polypeptide(L)'
;MSYKTIISQKDLKNNISNNDFIIFDTRCDIKDSGYGIDSYTEGHIENSIFVDVDTDLASEKQQGTGRHPLPKVETFCDKLSHWGMDNNKQVVIYDDAGGAFASRMWWMLRWLGHEDVAVLDGGLNSWVKNGNKLITSPTLFKKSYFEPTINNEMIATL
;
A
#
# COMPACT_ATOMS: atom_id res chain seq x y z
N MET A 1 -8.67 -12.74 -13.22
CA MET A 1 -9.64 -11.77 -12.66
C MET A 1 -8.85 -10.77 -11.83
N SER A 2 -8.95 -9.49 -12.09
CA SER A 2 -8.27 -8.44 -11.32
C SER A 2 -9.23 -7.69 -10.41
N TYR A 3 -8.71 -7.21 -9.29
CA TYR A 3 -9.43 -6.42 -8.30
C TYR A 3 -8.98 -4.96 -8.41
N LYS A 4 -9.95 -4.04 -8.58
CA LYS A 4 -9.66 -2.62 -8.91
C LYS A 4 -10.01 -1.62 -7.80
N THR A 5 -10.82 -2.03 -6.83
CA THR A 5 -11.27 -1.14 -5.76
C THR A 5 -11.19 -1.82 -4.40
N ILE A 6 -11.87 -2.95 -4.24
CA ILE A 6 -11.95 -3.72 -2.99
C ILE A 6 -11.70 -5.19 -3.30
N ILE A 7 -10.99 -5.86 -2.41
CA ILE A 7 -10.81 -7.33 -2.41
C ILE A 7 -11.34 -7.90 -1.10
N SER A 8 -12.05 -9.02 -1.17
CA SER A 8 -12.55 -9.69 0.02
C SER A 8 -11.44 -10.37 0.81
N GLN A 9 -11.66 -10.57 2.11
CA GLN A 9 -10.77 -11.33 2.99
C GLN A 9 -10.50 -12.74 2.45
N LYS A 10 -11.56 -13.39 1.93
CA LYS A 10 -11.47 -14.74 1.34
C LYS A 10 -10.60 -14.76 0.09
N ASP A 11 -10.78 -13.79 -0.78
CA ASP A 11 -10.02 -13.73 -2.03
C ASP A 11 -8.54 -13.44 -1.76
N LEU A 12 -8.23 -12.53 -0.83
CA LEU A 12 -6.84 -12.32 -0.44
C LEU A 12 -6.23 -13.58 0.17
N LYS A 13 -6.94 -14.25 1.09
CA LYS A 13 -6.47 -15.49 1.71
C LYS A 13 -6.15 -16.58 0.68
N ASN A 14 -6.97 -16.71 -0.36
CA ASN A 14 -6.75 -17.67 -1.43
C ASN A 14 -5.55 -17.31 -2.33
N ASN A 15 -5.13 -16.07 -2.33
CA ASN A 15 -4.03 -15.55 -3.16
C ASN A 15 -2.79 -15.11 -2.37
N ILE A 16 -2.74 -15.37 -1.07
CA ILE A 16 -1.67 -14.86 -0.20
C ILE A 16 -0.27 -15.36 -0.60
N SER A 17 -0.18 -16.54 -1.19
CA SER A 17 1.07 -17.11 -1.71
C SER A 17 1.21 -16.99 -3.23
N ASN A 18 0.33 -16.24 -3.89
CA ASN A 18 0.39 -16.03 -5.33
C ASN A 18 1.44 -14.96 -5.65
N ASN A 19 2.46 -15.33 -6.39
CA ASN A 19 3.56 -14.44 -6.77
C ASN A 19 3.12 -13.26 -7.66
N ASP A 20 1.94 -13.31 -8.26
CA ASP A 20 1.38 -12.20 -9.02
C ASP A 20 0.70 -11.14 -8.14
N PHE A 21 0.57 -11.43 -6.84
CA PHE A 21 0.07 -10.48 -5.84
C PHE A 21 1.23 -9.81 -5.10
N ILE A 22 1.07 -8.53 -4.80
CA ILE A 22 1.92 -7.78 -3.88
C ILE A 22 1.02 -7.10 -2.85
N ILE A 23 1.36 -7.24 -1.57
CA ILE A 23 0.53 -6.77 -0.46
C ILE A 23 1.27 -5.69 0.29
N PHE A 24 0.63 -4.57 0.57
CA PHE A 24 1.20 -3.45 1.31
C PHE A 24 0.42 -3.17 2.60
N ASP A 25 1.18 -3.01 3.68
CA ASP A 25 0.69 -2.56 4.99
C ASP A 25 0.96 -1.07 5.13
N THR A 26 -0.10 -0.27 5.18
CA THR A 26 -0.03 1.18 5.30
C THR A 26 -0.54 1.68 6.64
N ARG A 27 -0.46 0.87 7.70
CA ARG A 27 -0.87 1.31 9.03
C ARG A 27 -0.08 2.55 9.46
N CYS A 28 -0.80 3.51 9.99
CA CYS A 28 -0.25 4.81 10.37
C CYS A 28 -1.08 5.42 11.50
N ASP A 29 -0.42 6.16 12.38
CA ASP A 29 -1.06 7.10 13.29
C ASP A 29 -0.42 8.48 13.09
N ILE A 30 -1.23 9.47 12.78
CA ILE A 30 -0.76 10.85 12.51
C ILE A 30 -0.14 11.54 13.73
N LYS A 31 -0.33 10.98 14.92
CA LYS A 31 0.22 11.50 16.20
C LYS A 31 1.44 10.74 16.67
N ASP A 32 1.65 9.53 16.13
CA ASP A 32 2.76 8.65 16.50
C ASP A 32 3.43 8.10 15.24
N SER A 33 4.55 8.69 14.87
CA SER A 33 5.30 8.31 13.67
C SER A 33 5.90 6.90 13.71
N GLY A 34 6.05 6.31 14.89
CA GLY A 34 6.53 4.94 15.09
C GLY A 34 5.45 3.88 14.99
N TYR A 35 4.18 4.27 15.11
CA TYR A 35 3.06 3.33 15.21
C TYR A 35 3.03 2.29 14.09
N GLY A 36 3.19 2.70 12.84
CA GLY A 36 3.07 1.81 11.68
C GLY A 36 4.12 0.72 11.68
N ILE A 37 5.39 1.08 11.81
CA ILE A 37 6.49 0.10 11.79
C ILE A 37 6.48 -0.80 13.03
N ASP A 38 6.15 -0.27 14.20
CA ASP A 38 6.05 -1.04 15.42
C ASP A 38 4.91 -2.07 15.32
N SER A 39 3.74 -1.63 14.86
CA SER A 39 2.59 -2.52 14.62
C SER A 39 2.89 -3.60 13.59
N TYR A 40 3.58 -3.27 12.50
CA TYR A 40 4.00 -4.23 11.50
C TYR A 40 4.96 -5.29 12.10
N THR A 41 5.89 -4.86 12.91
CA THR A 41 6.87 -5.72 13.58
C THR A 41 6.20 -6.67 14.58
N GLU A 42 5.18 -6.19 15.29
CA GLU A 42 4.39 -7.00 16.23
C GLU A 42 3.51 -8.06 15.53
N GLY A 43 3.08 -7.77 14.31
CA GLY A 43 2.31 -8.72 13.50
C GLY A 43 1.72 -8.08 12.25
N HIS A 44 1.82 -8.78 11.13
CA HIS A 44 1.33 -8.35 9.82
C HIS A 44 0.77 -9.52 9.02
N ILE A 45 0.02 -9.23 7.97
CA ILE A 45 -0.46 -10.24 7.03
C ILE A 45 0.75 -10.82 6.30
N GLU A 46 0.79 -12.14 6.19
CA GLU A 46 1.86 -12.86 5.49
C GLU A 46 2.11 -12.26 4.08
N ASN A 47 3.39 -12.15 3.72
CA ASN A 47 3.86 -11.56 2.46
C ASN A 47 3.57 -10.07 2.29
N SER A 48 3.06 -9.37 3.31
CA SER A 48 2.90 -7.93 3.23
C SER A 48 4.22 -7.18 3.46
N ILE A 49 4.35 -6.04 2.79
CA ILE A 49 5.48 -5.13 2.88
C ILE A 49 5.00 -3.85 3.56
N PHE A 50 5.74 -3.41 4.57
CA PHE A 50 5.41 -2.16 5.25
C PHE A 50 5.72 -0.94 4.37
N VAL A 51 4.79 -0.01 4.32
CA VAL A 51 4.90 1.28 3.63
C VAL A 51 4.60 2.39 4.62
N ASP A 52 5.57 3.25 4.86
CA ASP A 52 5.42 4.40 5.75
C ASP A 52 4.70 5.53 5.01
N VAL A 53 3.53 5.91 5.52
CA VAL A 53 2.70 6.96 4.90
C VAL A 53 3.41 8.32 4.90
N ASP A 54 4.16 8.62 5.94
CA ASP A 54 4.83 9.91 6.11
C ASP A 54 6.08 10.06 5.22
N THR A 55 6.82 8.97 4.99
CA THR A 55 8.11 9.02 4.28
C THR A 55 8.10 8.33 2.91
N ASP A 56 7.22 7.35 2.70
CA ASP A 56 7.14 6.64 1.42
C ASP A 56 6.03 7.19 0.52
N LEU A 57 4.90 7.59 1.10
CA LEU A 57 3.74 8.12 0.35
C LEU A 57 3.66 9.65 0.37
N ALA A 58 4.64 10.31 0.94
CA ALA A 58 4.70 11.77 1.00
C ALA A 58 6.13 12.26 0.81
N SER A 59 6.26 13.47 0.27
CA SER A 59 7.50 14.23 0.32
C SER A 59 7.59 15.06 1.60
N GLU A 60 8.74 15.63 1.87
CA GLU A 60 8.94 16.52 3.01
C GLU A 60 7.96 17.70 2.94
N LYS A 61 7.39 18.04 4.10
CA LYS A 61 6.51 19.18 4.25
C LYS A 61 7.31 20.48 4.06
N GLN A 62 6.83 21.33 3.17
CA GLN A 62 7.39 22.64 2.91
C GLN A 62 6.36 23.76 3.20
N GLN A 63 6.80 25.01 3.23
CA GLN A 63 5.89 26.13 3.37
C GLN A 63 4.89 26.16 2.21
N GLY A 64 3.59 26.21 2.53
CA GLY A 64 2.50 26.21 1.55
C GLY A 64 2.03 24.84 1.08
N THR A 65 2.63 23.74 1.55
CA THR A 65 2.14 22.39 1.27
C THR A 65 1.15 21.91 2.35
N GLY A 66 0.32 20.92 1.99
CA GLY A 66 -0.45 20.15 2.97
C GLY A 66 0.45 19.29 3.87
N ARG A 67 -0.18 18.50 4.75
CA ARG A 67 0.53 17.64 5.71
C ARG A 67 1.33 16.52 5.01
N HIS A 68 0.77 15.95 3.94
CA HIS A 68 1.35 14.87 3.17
C HIS A 68 1.41 15.26 1.68
N PRO A 69 2.37 16.10 1.26
CA PRO A 69 2.51 16.43 -0.16
C PRO A 69 2.86 15.18 -0.96
N LEU A 70 2.42 15.12 -2.22
CA LEU A 70 2.77 13.98 -3.09
C LEU A 70 4.30 13.89 -3.26
N PRO A 71 4.86 12.68 -3.22
CA PRO A 71 6.27 12.49 -3.52
C PRO A 71 6.54 12.75 -5.00
N LYS A 72 7.81 12.94 -5.36
CA LYS A 72 8.22 12.92 -6.76
C LYS A 72 7.91 11.55 -7.37
N VAL A 73 7.40 11.55 -8.60
CA VAL A 73 7.02 10.31 -9.30
C VAL A 73 8.20 9.33 -9.36
N GLU A 74 9.38 9.81 -9.74
CA GLU A 74 10.58 8.97 -9.85
C GLU A 74 10.93 8.31 -8.52
N THR A 75 10.91 9.07 -7.43
CA THR A 75 11.22 8.56 -6.09
C THR A 75 10.23 7.48 -5.65
N PHE A 76 8.94 7.69 -5.92
CA PHE A 76 7.93 6.71 -5.56
C PHE A 76 8.01 5.45 -6.44
N CYS A 77 8.24 5.60 -7.74
CA CYS A 77 8.43 4.48 -8.66
C CYS A 77 9.69 3.65 -8.32
N ASP A 78 10.77 4.30 -7.88
CA ASP A 78 11.98 3.60 -7.43
C ASP A 78 11.69 2.75 -6.19
N LYS A 79 10.90 3.25 -5.24
CA LYS A 79 10.46 2.48 -4.05
C LYS A 79 9.59 1.30 -4.44
N LEU A 80 8.59 1.51 -5.31
CA LEU A 80 7.72 0.43 -5.81
C LEU A 80 8.54 -0.68 -6.48
N SER A 81 9.48 -0.30 -7.35
CA SER A 81 10.39 -1.23 -8.01
C SER A 81 11.29 -1.98 -7.02
N HIS A 82 11.79 -1.27 -6.00
CA HIS A 82 12.59 -1.88 -4.93
C HIS A 82 11.81 -2.95 -4.16
N TRP A 83 10.53 -2.71 -3.89
CA TRP A 83 9.64 -3.67 -3.22
C TRP A 83 9.20 -4.84 -4.10
N GLY A 84 9.60 -4.86 -5.36
CA GLY A 84 9.29 -5.96 -6.29
C GLY A 84 8.02 -5.74 -7.11
N MET A 85 7.49 -4.53 -7.15
CA MET A 85 6.35 -4.20 -7.98
C MET A 85 6.76 -4.08 -9.45
N ASP A 86 5.91 -4.60 -10.31
CA ASP A 86 5.92 -4.36 -11.76
C ASP A 86 4.49 -4.08 -12.25
N ASN A 87 4.34 -3.82 -13.55
CA ASN A 87 3.05 -3.42 -14.13
C ASN A 87 2.03 -4.57 -14.24
N ASN A 88 2.41 -5.81 -13.95
CA ASN A 88 1.54 -6.99 -14.03
C ASN A 88 1.03 -7.46 -12.66
N LYS A 89 1.52 -6.88 -11.57
CA LYS A 89 1.11 -7.28 -10.22
C LYS A 89 -0.31 -6.84 -9.88
N GLN A 90 -1.06 -7.72 -9.23
CA GLN A 90 -2.24 -7.33 -8.48
C GLN A 90 -1.78 -6.75 -7.13
N VAL A 91 -2.07 -5.50 -6.89
CA VAL A 91 -1.76 -4.83 -5.62
C VAL A 91 -2.93 -4.96 -4.66
N VAL A 92 -2.63 -5.32 -3.41
CA VAL A 92 -3.59 -5.27 -2.30
C VAL A 92 -3.01 -4.40 -1.19
N ILE A 93 -3.81 -3.49 -0.66
CA ILE A 93 -3.38 -2.56 0.39
C ILE A 93 -4.31 -2.68 1.58
N TYR A 94 -3.75 -2.67 2.78
CA TYR A 94 -4.56 -2.64 4.00
C TYR A 94 -4.01 -1.66 5.04
N ASP A 95 -4.89 -1.24 5.92
CA ASP A 95 -4.59 -0.56 7.17
C ASP A 95 -5.49 -1.08 8.31
N ASP A 96 -5.46 -0.41 9.45
CA ASP A 96 -6.35 -0.66 10.58
C ASP A 96 -7.22 0.55 10.94
N ALA A 97 -7.33 1.50 10.03
CA ALA A 97 -8.03 2.77 10.20
C ALA A 97 -9.19 2.96 9.20
N GLY A 98 -9.85 1.86 8.84
CA GLY A 98 -11.02 1.89 7.94
C GLY A 98 -10.69 2.25 6.50
N GLY A 99 -9.46 2.07 6.05
CA GLY A 99 -9.01 2.40 4.70
C GLY A 99 -8.49 3.83 4.54
N ALA A 100 -8.40 4.61 5.61
CA ALA A 100 -7.99 6.01 5.55
C ALA A 100 -6.60 6.21 4.94
N PHE A 101 -5.67 5.31 5.24
CA PHE A 101 -4.29 5.36 4.71
C PHE A 101 -4.12 4.47 3.47
N ALA A 102 -4.77 3.32 3.45
CA ALA A 102 -4.74 2.43 2.29
C ALA A 102 -5.30 3.10 1.03
N SER A 103 -6.35 3.91 1.15
CA SER A 103 -6.94 4.65 0.05
C SER A 103 -5.99 5.67 -0.58
N ARG A 104 -5.07 6.24 0.21
CA ARG A 104 -4.05 7.14 -0.32
C ARG A 104 -3.13 6.43 -1.30
N MET A 105 -2.58 5.29 -0.91
CA MET A 105 -1.71 4.50 -1.80
C MET A 105 -2.47 3.96 -3.00
N TRP A 106 -3.73 3.51 -2.81
CA TRP A 106 -4.62 3.10 -3.89
C TRP A 106 -4.78 4.22 -4.93
N TRP A 107 -5.05 5.44 -4.48
CA TRP A 107 -5.18 6.60 -5.37
C TRP A 107 -3.87 6.91 -6.09
N MET A 108 -2.73 6.88 -5.37
CA MET A 108 -1.42 7.16 -5.95
C MET A 108 -1.05 6.15 -7.05
N LEU A 109 -1.32 4.86 -6.85
CA LEU A 109 -1.07 3.84 -7.87
C LEU A 109 -1.95 4.03 -9.10
N ARG A 110 -3.21 4.39 -8.93
CA ARG A 110 -4.09 4.72 -10.04
C ARG A 110 -3.65 5.98 -10.78
N TRP A 111 -3.17 6.96 -10.04
CA TRP A 111 -2.54 8.15 -10.64
C TRP A 111 -1.34 7.79 -11.51
N LEU A 112 -0.54 6.83 -11.10
CA LEU A 112 0.57 6.28 -11.88
C LEU A 112 0.14 5.32 -13.01
N GLY A 113 -1.15 5.14 -13.24
CA GLY A 113 -1.70 4.30 -14.31
C GLY A 113 -1.82 2.82 -13.98
N HIS A 114 -1.57 2.43 -12.71
CA HIS A 114 -1.75 1.04 -12.28
C HIS A 114 -3.17 0.79 -11.79
N GLU A 115 -3.96 0.06 -12.58
CA GLU A 115 -5.38 -0.15 -12.28
C GLU A 115 -5.67 -1.37 -11.40
N ASP A 116 -4.82 -2.38 -11.45
CA ASP A 116 -5.01 -3.63 -10.70
C ASP A 116 -4.59 -3.46 -9.24
N VAL A 117 -5.30 -2.58 -8.54
CA VAL A 117 -5.07 -2.22 -7.13
C VAL A 117 -6.38 -2.20 -6.36
N ALA A 118 -6.42 -2.87 -5.22
CA ALA A 118 -7.59 -2.95 -4.35
C ALA A 118 -7.22 -2.76 -2.88
N VAL A 119 -8.15 -2.22 -2.11
CA VAL A 119 -8.07 -2.14 -0.64
C VAL A 119 -8.74 -3.38 -0.04
N LEU A 120 -8.12 -3.95 0.98
CA LEU A 120 -8.68 -5.10 1.70
C LEU A 120 -9.95 -4.70 2.44
N ASP A 121 -11.06 -5.34 2.12
CA ASP A 121 -12.35 -5.07 2.77
C ASP A 121 -12.29 -5.35 4.28
N GLY A 122 -12.65 -4.35 5.08
CA GLY A 122 -12.57 -4.40 6.53
C GLY A 122 -11.13 -4.31 7.10
N GLY A 123 -10.10 -4.25 6.27
CA GLY A 123 -8.71 -4.07 6.68
C GLY A 123 -8.19 -5.17 7.63
N LEU A 124 -7.13 -4.82 8.38
CA LEU A 124 -6.50 -5.74 9.32
C LEU A 124 -7.45 -6.18 10.45
N ASN A 125 -8.31 -5.28 10.94
CA ASN A 125 -9.23 -5.59 12.02
C ASN A 125 -10.17 -6.74 11.67
N SER A 126 -10.73 -6.73 10.46
CA SER A 126 -11.57 -7.83 9.98
C SER A 126 -10.76 -9.11 9.71
N TRP A 127 -9.52 -8.97 9.24
CA TRP A 127 -8.61 -10.12 9.05
C TRP A 127 -8.42 -10.90 10.34
N VAL A 128 -8.09 -10.20 11.41
CA VAL A 128 -7.90 -10.79 12.75
C VAL A 128 -9.21 -11.30 13.32
N LYS A 129 -10.30 -10.54 13.23
CA LYS A 129 -11.64 -10.92 13.71
C LYS A 129 -12.14 -12.22 13.06
N ASN A 130 -11.81 -12.45 11.80
CA ASN A 130 -12.16 -13.67 11.06
C ASN A 130 -11.24 -14.87 11.38
N GLY A 131 -10.36 -14.74 12.37
CA GLY A 131 -9.49 -15.83 12.83
C GLY A 131 -8.26 -16.05 11.95
N ASN A 132 -7.93 -15.13 11.04
CA ASN A 132 -6.72 -15.23 10.24
C ASN A 132 -5.50 -14.84 11.08
N LYS A 133 -4.38 -15.52 10.82
CA LYS A 133 -3.15 -15.30 11.57
C LYS A 133 -2.37 -14.11 11.05
N LEU A 134 -1.59 -13.51 11.95
CA LEU A 134 -0.52 -12.57 11.64
C LEU A 134 0.83 -13.25 11.83
N ILE A 135 1.82 -12.80 11.11
CA ILE A 135 3.21 -13.25 11.25
C ILE A 135 4.10 -12.08 11.67
N THR A 136 5.26 -12.40 12.21
CA THR A 136 6.27 -11.41 12.64
C THR A 136 7.53 -11.42 11.78
N SER A 137 7.70 -12.46 10.96
CA SER A 137 8.84 -12.60 10.06
C SER A 137 8.79 -11.53 8.97
N PRO A 138 9.89 -10.80 8.70
CA PRO A 138 9.94 -9.83 7.62
C PRO A 138 9.64 -10.47 6.28
N THR A 139 8.91 -9.77 5.43
CA THR A 139 8.66 -10.20 4.05
C THR A 139 9.91 -9.97 3.21
N LEU A 140 10.38 -11.01 2.55
CA LEU A 140 11.46 -10.92 1.59
C LEU A 140 10.88 -10.54 0.22
N PHE A 141 11.51 -9.58 -0.43
CA PHE A 141 11.12 -9.13 -1.77
C PHE A 141 12.34 -8.98 -2.67
N LYS A 142 12.12 -9.16 -3.96
CA LYS A 142 13.16 -9.02 -4.98
C LYS A 142 12.82 -7.82 -5.85
N LYS A 143 13.79 -6.93 -6.06
CA LYS A 143 13.63 -5.77 -6.94
C LYS A 143 13.10 -6.17 -8.31
N SER A 144 12.13 -5.40 -8.81
CA SER A 144 11.56 -5.50 -10.14
C SER A 144 11.63 -4.13 -10.84
N TYR A 145 10.83 -3.91 -11.86
CA TYR A 145 10.75 -2.63 -12.55
C TYR A 145 9.30 -2.24 -12.77
N PHE A 146 8.93 -1.08 -12.24
CA PHE A 146 7.61 -0.47 -12.44
C PHE A 146 7.74 0.77 -13.32
N GLU A 147 6.97 0.82 -14.41
CA GLU A 147 6.92 1.96 -15.32
C GLU A 147 5.57 2.69 -15.20
N PRO A 148 5.55 3.98 -14.80
CA PRO A 148 4.32 4.72 -14.65
C PRO A 148 3.76 5.19 -15.99
N THR A 149 2.43 5.26 -16.06
CA THR A 149 1.68 6.00 -17.08
C THR A 149 0.80 7.01 -16.37
N ILE A 150 1.30 8.22 -16.18
CA ILE A 150 0.68 9.22 -15.31
C ILE A 150 -0.68 9.67 -15.86
N ASN A 151 -1.71 9.60 -15.05
CA ASN A 151 -3.02 10.15 -15.34
C ASN A 151 -3.15 11.57 -14.73
N ASN A 152 -2.84 12.57 -15.52
CA ASN A 152 -2.88 13.98 -15.08
C ASN A 152 -4.31 14.49 -14.79
N GLU A 153 -5.35 13.81 -15.28
CA GLU A 153 -6.75 14.17 -14.99
C GLU A 153 -7.13 13.93 -13.53
N MET A 154 -6.36 13.11 -12.80
CA MET A 154 -6.58 12.85 -11.39
C MET A 154 -6.05 13.95 -10.47
N ILE A 155 -5.33 14.94 -10.99
CA ILE A 155 -4.80 16.07 -10.20
C ILE A 155 -5.60 17.31 -10.54
N ALA A 156 -6.25 17.89 -9.51
CA ALA A 156 -6.85 19.21 -9.63
C ALA A 156 -5.76 20.30 -9.59
N THR A 157 -5.74 21.15 -10.59
CA THR A 157 -4.95 22.39 -10.58
C THR A 157 -5.87 23.54 -10.21
N LEU A 158 -5.43 24.38 -9.27
CA LEU A 158 -6.10 25.63 -8.90
C LEU A 158 -5.81 26.71 -9.97
#